data_b4f92db39d028b41e10805fe9941a0cd
#
_entry.id   b4f92db39d028b41e10805fe9941a0cd
#
_cell.length_a   1.000
_cell.length_b   1.000
_cell.length_c   1.000
_cell.angle_alpha   90.00
_cell.angle_beta   90.00
_cell.angle_gamma   90.00
#
_symmetry.space_group_name_H-M   'P 1'
#
loop_
_entity.id
_entity.type
_entity.pdbx_description
1 polymer ?
#
loop_
_entity_poly.entity_id
_entity_poly.type
_entity_poly.pdbx_seq_one_letter_code
_entity_poly.pdbx_strand_id
1 'polypeptide(L)'
;KETSEIKGGPPCLEVLCTEGFPQGSRNNGLYNLGVYLKKSHPDVWQDKLGIYNSKYMSPPLNPQEVMNVVKSLGKKDYNYTCKDQPICAHCDSATCQTKEFGIGDGSSMPELNSLRKLTCMPPIWFLNVNGKPIELDTEELQKQEKFQKACMDQINLVAPTVSKFIWTKLIKN
;
A
#
# COMPACT_ATOMS: atom_id res chain seq x y z
N LYS A 1 -18.99 -0.09 17.79
CA LYS A 1 -17.75 0.48 17.21
C LYS A 1 -18.01 0.68 15.72
N GLU A 2 -18.17 1.93 15.30
CA GLU A 2 -18.23 2.23 13.87
C GLU A 2 -16.92 1.80 13.23
N THR A 3 -17.00 0.92 12.26
CA THR A 3 -15.86 0.52 11.43
C THR A 3 -15.41 1.73 10.63
N SER A 4 -14.12 2.05 10.70
CA SER A 4 -13.58 3.19 9.96
C SER A 4 -13.87 3.04 8.46
N GLU A 5 -14.24 4.14 7.81
CA GLU A 5 -14.51 4.14 6.35
C GLU A 5 -13.21 4.07 5.51
N ILE A 6 -12.05 3.98 6.16
CA ILE A 6 -10.73 3.87 5.51
C ILE A 6 -10.46 2.39 5.16
N LYS A 7 -11.24 1.84 4.25
CA LYS A 7 -11.07 0.45 3.82
C LYS A 7 -9.85 0.30 2.90
N GLY A 8 -8.97 -0.63 3.24
CA GLY A 8 -7.75 -0.86 2.44
C GLY A 8 -6.73 0.29 2.48
N GLY A 9 -6.96 1.30 3.30
CA GLY A 9 -6.08 2.44 3.47
C GLY A 9 -5.00 2.26 4.52
N PRO A 10 -4.13 3.27 4.72
CA PRO A 10 -3.09 3.26 5.74
C PRO A 10 -3.62 3.07 7.16
N PRO A 11 -3.03 2.20 7.98
CA PRO A 11 -3.45 2.00 9.38
C PRO A 11 -3.45 3.29 10.21
N CYS A 12 -2.49 4.18 9.97
CA CYS A 12 -2.43 5.48 10.65
C CYS A 12 -3.67 6.34 10.39
N LEU A 13 -4.23 6.31 9.18
CA LEU A 13 -5.46 7.04 8.88
C LEU A 13 -6.68 6.39 9.53
N GLU A 14 -6.72 5.07 9.63
CA GLU A 14 -7.79 4.36 10.36
C GLU A 14 -7.82 4.78 11.84
N VAL A 15 -6.64 4.82 12.48
CA VAL A 15 -6.50 5.28 13.88
C VAL A 15 -6.92 6.74 14.01
N LEU A 16 -6.37 7.63 13.19
CA LEU A 16 -6.65 9.07 13.26
C LEU A 16 -8.12 9.41 12.97
N CYS A 17 -8.79 8.67 12.09
CA CYS A 17 -10.22 8.83 11.86
C CYS A 17 -11.08 8.36 13.06
N THR A 18 -10.55 7.46 13.89
CA THR A 18 -11.23 6.95 15.08
C THR A 18 -10.96 7.82 16.31
N GLU A 19 -9.70 8.26 16.51
CA GLU A 19 -9.25 9.00 17.68
C GLU A 19 -9.38 10.52 17.50
N GLY A 20 -9.41 11.00 16.25
CA GLY A 20 -9.43 12.41 15.88
C GLY A 20 -8.05 12.93 15.46
N PHE A 21 -8.06 14.00 14.67
CA PHE A 21 -6.85 14.67 14.22
C PHE A 21 -6.46 15.80 15.18
N PRO A 22 -5.19 15.82 15.67
CA PRO A 22 -4.73 16.87 16.60
C PRO A 22 -4.85 18.28 16.00
N GLN A 23 -5.25 19.22 16.82
CA GLN A 23 -5.30 20.65 16.43
C GLN A 23 -3.88 21.10 16.03
N GLY A 24 -3.75 21.84 14.94
CA GLY A 24 -2.44 22.26 14.39
C GLY A 24 -1.86 21.32 13.32
N SER A 25 -2.29 20.06 13.27
CA SER A 25 -1.87 19.10 12.23
C SER A 25 -3.02 18.66 11.32
N ARG A 26 -4.21 19.24 11.47
CA ARG A 26 -5.41 18.91 10.70
C ARG A 26 -5.23 19.10 9.19
N ASN A 27 -4.51 20.15 8.77
CA ASN A 27 -4.26 20.39 7.35
C ASN A 27 -3.46 19.24 6.73
N ASN A 28 -2.39 18.78 7.38
CA ASN A 28 -1.61 17.62 6.94
C ASN A 28 -2.44 16.32 7.03
N GLY A 29 -3.27 16.18 8.06
CA GLY A 29 -4.22 15.08 8.18
C GLY A 29 -5.19 15.03 6.99
N LEU A 30 -5.82 16.17 6.64
CA LEU A 30 -6.72 16.26 5.49
C LEU A 30 -6.01 16.01 4.16
N TYR A 31 -4.75 16.46 4.03
CA TYR A 31 -3.92 16.17 2.87
C TYR A 31 -3.73 14.65 2.68
N ASN A 32 -3.38 13.92 3.73
CA ASN A 32 -3.20 12.47 3.67
C ASN A 32 -4.52 11.71 3.42
N LEU A 33 -5.63 12.17 3.97
CA LEU A 33 -6.97 11.67 3.60
C LEU A 33 -7.26 11.90 2.11
N GLY A 34 -6.86 13.04 1.57
CA GLY A 34 -6.98 13.35 0.14
C GLY A 34 -6.14 12.42 -0.74
N VAL A 35 -4.92 12.08 -0.33
CA VAL A 35 -4.08 11.08 -1.03
C VAL A 35 -4.77 9.72 -1.05
N TYR A 36 -5.32 9.29 0.09
CA TYR A 36 -6.10 8.05 0.18
C TYR A 36 -7.32 8.08 -0.74
N LEU A 37 -8.10 9.15 -0.70
CA LEU A 37 -9.32 9.29 -1.51
C LEU A 37 -9.02 9.32 -3.00
N LYS A 38 -7.94 9.96 -3.44
CA LYS A 38 -7.50 9.91 -4.84
C LYS A 38 -7.19 8.50 -5.32
N LYS A 39 -6.60 7.67 -4.46
CA LYS A 39 -6.29 6.27 -4.79
C LYS A 39 -7.56 5.40 -4.78
N SER A 40 -8.41 5.56 -3.79
CA SER A 40 -9.58 4.68 -3.58
C SER A 40 -10.84 5.12 -4.33
N HIS A 41 -10.99 6.40 -4.62
CA HIS A 41 -12.18 7.00 -5.24
C HIS A 41 -11.79 8.10 -6.23
N PRO A 42 -11.06 7.80 -7.31
CA PRO A 42 -10.46 8.79 -8.20
C PRO A 42 -11.47 9.78 -8.82
N ASP A 43 -12.70 9.33 -9.08
CA ASP A 43 -13.70 10.15 -9.76
C ASP A 43 -14.41 11.15 -8.84
N VAL A 44 -14.48 10.89 -7.53
CA VAL A 44 -15.27 11.65 -6.54
C VAL A 44 -14.47 12.07 -5.31
N TRP A 45 -13.15 11.97 -5.35
CA TRP A 45 -12.29 12.23 -4.19
C TRP A 45 -12.42 13.65 -3.64
N GLN A 46 -12.68 14.65 -4.49
CA GLN A 46 -12.80 16.05 -4.07
C GLN A 46 -14.04 16.27 -3.20
N ASP A 47 -15.18 15.74 -3.63
CA ASP A 47 -16.44 15.84 -2.88
C ASP A 47 -16.34 15.08 -1.56
N LYS A 48 -15.77 13.88 -1.59
CA LYS A 48 -15.52 13.08 -0.39
C LYS A 48 -14.56 13.76 0.58
N LEU A 49 -13.58 14.52 0.11
CA LEU A 49 -12.65 15.24 0.97
C LEU A 49 -13.37 16.29 1.83
N GLY A 50 -14.34 16.99 1.26
CA GLY A 50 -15.20 17.93 2.00
C GLY A 50 -16.02 17.22 3.09
N ILE A 51 -16.57 16.06 2.78
CA ILE A 51 -17.31 15.22 3.74
C ILE A 51 -16.38 14.74 4.87
N TYR A 52 -15.19 14.26 4.52
CA TYR A 52 -14.20 13.80 5.49
C TYR A 52 -13.66 14.91 6.38
N ASN A 53 -13.51 16.13 5.83
CA ASN A 53 -13.19 17.30 6.63
C ASN A 53 -14.24 17.54 7.72
N SER A 54 -15.52 17.54 7.36
CA SER A 54 -16.60 17.76 8.31
C SER A 54 -16.75 16.63 9.32
N LYS A 55 -16.44 15.41 8.93
CA LYS A 55 -16.62 14.21 9.76
C LYS A 55 -15.46 13.98 10.74
N TYR A 56 -14.23 14.17 10.29
CA TYR A 56 -13.04 13.74 11.05
C TYR A 56 -12.20 14.89 11.62
N MET A 57 -12.38 16.13 11.14
CA MET A 57 -11.65 17.28 11.66
C MET A 57 -12.48 18.02 12.71
N SER A 58 -11.89 18.30 13.88
CA SER A 58 -12.57 19.01 14.95
C SER A 58 -11.70 20.19 15.47
N PRO A 59 -12.10 21.45 15.24
CA PRO A 59 -13.13 21.88 14.29
C PRO A 59 -12.75 21.60 12.83
N PRO A 60 -13.70 21.50 11.89
CA PRO A 60 -13.41 21.36 10.47
C PRO A 60 -12.52 22.48 9.95
N LEU A 61 -11.69 22.21 8.95
CA LEU A 61 -10.97 23.24 8.21
C LEU A 61 -11.94 24.09 7.40
N ASN A 62 -11.61 25.35 7.23
CA ASN A 62 -12.46 26.25 6.46
C ASN A 62 -12.43 25.92 4.96
N PRO A 63 -13.42 26.38 4.17
CA PRO A 63 -13.52 26.06 2.76
C PRO A 63 -12.27 26.42 1.93
N GLN A 64 -11.58 27.53 2.29
CA GLN A 64 -10.37 27.95 1.59
C GLN A 64 -9.19 26.99 1.85
N GLU A 65 -9.05 26.51 3.07
CA GLU A 65 -8.03 25.52 3.43
C GLU A 65 -8.27 24.19 2.70
N VAL A 66 -9.52 23.71 2.67
CA VAL A 66 -9.92 22.51 1.92
C VAL A 66 -9.60 22.68 0.43
N MET A 67 -9.97 23.84 -0.15
CA MET A 67 -9.68 24.14 -1.56
C MET A 67 -8.18 24.16 -1.86
N ASN A 68 -7.35 24.65 -0.94
CA ASN A 68 -5.90 24.64 -1.08
C ASN A 68 -5.35 23.21 -1.13
N VAL A 69 -5.87 22.32 -0.28
CA VAL A 69 -5.52 20.89 -0.32
C VAL A 69 -5.94 20.26 -1.65
N VAL A 70 -7.17 20.52 -2.11
CA VAL A 70 -7.68 20.04 -3.41
C VAL A 70 -6.80 20.52 -4.55
N LYS A 71 -6.48 21.82 -4.62
CA LYS A 71 -5.60 22.40 -5.66
C LYS A 71 -4.19 21.78 -5.62
N SER A 72 -3.65 21.56 -4.43
CA SER A 72 -2.35 20.92 -4.27
C SER A 72 -2.38 19.50 -4.84
N LEU A 73 -3.30 18.67 -4.39
CA LEU A 73 -3.44 17.27 -4.82
C LEU A 73 -3.84 17.11 -6.29
N GLY A 74 -4.51 18.12 -6.88
CA GLY A 74 -4.88 18.12 -8.30
C GLY A 74 -3.73 18.31 -9.29
N LYS A 75 -2.58 18.86 -8.84
CA LYS A 75 -1.46 19.18 -9.73
C LYS A 75 -0.66 17.96 -10.21
N LYS A 76 -0.50 16.96 -9.37
CA LYS A 76 0.25 15.71 -9.64
C LYS A 76 -0.17 14.63 -8.65
N ASP A 77 0.33 13.42 -8.86
CA ASP A 77 0.18 12.37 -7.87
C ASP A 77 1.15 12.58 -6.71
N TYR A 78 0.61 12.50 -5.52
CA TYR A 78 1.35 12.70 -4.28
C TYR A 78 1.37 11.42 -3.44
N ASN A 79 2.45 11.29 -2.66
CA ASN A 79 2.59 10.25 -1.66
C ASN A 79 2.11 10.73 -0.29
N TYR A 80 1.86 9.78 0.61
CA TYR A 80 1.61 10.07 2.01
C TYR A 80 2.82 10.73 2.68
N THR A 81 2.58 11.69 3.57
CA THR A 81 3.63 12.37 4.34
C THR A 81 3.95 11.58 5.62
N CYS A 82 4.44 10.36 5.46
CA CYS A 82 4.64 9.40 6.56
C CYS A 82 5.60 9.85 7.66
N LYS A 83 6.47 10.84 7.37
CA LYS A 83 7.44 11.37 8.34
C LYS A 83 6.91 12.56 9.13
N ASP A 84 5.75 13.10 8.74
CA ASP A 84 5.19 14.31 9.32
C ASP A 84 4.04 13.99 10.29
N GLN A 85 3.85 14.88 11.27
CA GLN A 85 2.69 14.80 12.18
C GLN A 85 1.39 15.12 11.41
N PRO A 86 0.27 14.46 11.72
CA PRO A 86 0.09 13.44 12.76
C PRO A 86 0.37 12.01 12.31
N ILE A 87 0.73 11.79 11.04
CA ILE A 87 0.85 10.47 10.42
C ILE A 87 1.94 9.62 11.05
N CYS A 88 3.14 10.22 11.31
CA CYS A 88 4.28 9.49 11.84
C CYS A 88 4.04 8.88 13.23
N ALA A 89 3.17 9.51 14.04
CA ALA A 89 2.86 9.02 15.38
C ALA A 89 2.13 7.66 15.41
N HIS A 90 1.41 7.35 14.33
CA HIS A 90 0.61 6.13 14.19
C HIS A 90 1.07 5.26 13.01
N CYS A 91 2.30 5.51 12.52
CA CYS A 91 2.80 4.83 11.33
C CYS A 91 3.17 3.37 11.62
N ASP A 92 2.47 2.46 10.95
CA ASP A 92 2.85 1.05 10.80
C ASP A 92 3.14 0.79 9.32
N SER A 93 4.40 0.99 8.94
CA SER A 93 4.83 0.87 7.55
C SER A 93 4.74 -0.56 7.02
N ALA A 94 4.97 -1.56 7.88
CA ALA A 94 4.90 -2.96 7.50
C ALA A 94 3.48 -3.35 7.09
N THR A 95 2.51 -3.05 7.93
CA THR A 95 1.09 -3.27 7.61
C THR A 95 0.62 -2.38 6.46
N CYS A 96 1.08 -1.11 6.39
CA CYS A 96 0.68 -0.17 5.34
C CYS A 96 1.13 -0.63 3.94
N GLN A 97 2.27 -1.29 3.82
CA GLN A 97 2.75 -1.85 2.55
C GLN A 97 1.85 -2.96 1.99
N THR A 98 1.11 -3.66 2.85
CA THR A 98 0.18 -4.72 2.44
C THR A 98 -1.22 -4.22 2.09
N LYS A 99 -1.51 -2.94 2.37
CA LYS A 99 -2.82 -2.36 2.10
C LYS A 99 -2.95 -1.91 0.65
N GLU A 100 -4.12 -2.11 0.07
CA GLU A 100 -4.44 -1.76 -1.32
C GLU A 100 -4.15 -0.29 -1.65
N PHE A 101 -4.50 0.63 -0.73
CA PHE A 101 -4.27 2.08 -0.88
C PHE A 101 -3.22 2.59 0.10
N GLY A 102 -2.30 1.73 0.54
CA GLY A 102 -1.20 2.08 1.42
C GLY A 102 -0.02 2.76 0.71
N ILE A 103 1.18 2.61 1.29
CA ILE A 103 2.43 3.13 0.73
C ILE A 103 3.06 2.20 -0.32
N GLY A 104 2.60 0.94 -0.41
CA GLY A 104 2.96 0.02 -1.48
C GLY A 104 2.16 0.29 -2.74
N ASP A 105 2.42 -0.47 -3.76
CA ASP A 105 1.66 -0.49 -5.02
C ASP A 105 0.33 -1.28 -4.92
N GLY A 106 -0.08 -1.63 -3.68
CA GLY A 106 -1.28 -2.42 -3.40
C GLY A 106 -1.13 -3.92 -3.69
N SER A 107 -0.02 -4.31 -4.27
CA SER A 107 0.32 -5.72 -4.41
C SER A 107 0.94 -6.21 -3.10
N SER A 108 0.15 -6.93 -2.30
CA SER A 108 0.71 -7.68 -1.17
C SER A 108 1.74 -8.66 -1.73
N MET A 109 2.91 -8.73 -1.07
CA MET A 109 3.88 -9.77 -1.40
C MET A 109 3.17 -11.13 -1.36
N PRO A 110 3.30 -11.93 -2.40
CA PRO A 110 2.71 -13.26 -2.38
C PRO A 110 3.31 -14.07 -1.22
N GLU A 111 2.48 -14.85 -0.60
CA GLU A 111 2.93 -15.81 0.40
C GLU A 111 3.78 -16.89 -0.28
N LEU A 112 5.07 -16.94 0.04
CA LEU A 112 6.02 -17.89 -0.52
C LEU A 112 6.29 -19.01 0.49
N ASN A 113 5.92 -20.24 0.14
CA ASN A 113 6.05 -21.41 1.02
C ASN A 113 6.67 -22.58 0.30
N SER A 114 7.31 -23.48 1.05
CA SER A 114 7.69 -24.83 0.58
C SER A 114 8.57 -24.85 -0.67
N LEU A 115 9.70 -24.13 -0.66
CA LEU A 115 10.69 -24.23 -1.73
C LEU A 115 11.32 -25.64 -1.75
N ARG A 116 11.17 -26.35 -2.85
CA ARG A 116 11.74 -27.70 -3.08
C ARG A 116 12.58 -27.70 -4.34
N LYS A 117 13.73 -28.33 -4.28
CA LYS A 117 14.62 -28.52 -5.43
C LYS A 117 14.56 -29.96 -5.89
N LEU A 118 14.30 -30.16 -7.17
CA LEU A 118 14.57 -31.46 -7.86
C LEU A 118 16.01 -31.45 -8.38
N THR A 119 16.78 -32.45 -7.99
CA THR A 119 18.19 -32.63 -8.40
C THR A 119 18.31 -33.29 -9.75
N CYS A 120 17.60 -32.82 -10.76
CA CYS A 120 17.78 -33.15 -12.16
C CYS A 120 18.77 -32.20 -12.84
N MET A 121 19.14 -32.46 -14.08
CA MET A 121 20.01 -31.58 -14.87
C MET A 121 19.28 -31.09 -16.12
N PRO A 122 18.92 -29.80 -16.22
CA PRO A 122 19.09 -28.71 -15.21
C PRO A 122 18.16 -28.88 -14.00
N PRO A 123 18.51 -28.29 -12.85
CA PRO A 123 17.68 -28.38 -11.66
C PRO A 123 16.37 -27.62 -11.81
N ILE A 124 15.28 -28.19 -11.31
CA ILE A 124 13.95 -27.60 -11.28
C ILE A 124 13.58 -27.28 -9.83
N TRP A 125 12.95 -26.13 -9.63
CA TRP A 125 12.53 -25.67 -8.34
C TRP A 125 11.00 -25.57 -8.29
N PHE A 126 10.41 -26.05 -7.21
CA PHE A 126 8.99 -25.90 -6.92
C PHE A 126 8.80 -24.95 -5.75
N LEU A 127 8.01 -23.92 -5.96
CA LEU A 127 7.67 -22.94 -4.95
C LEU A 127 6.16 -22.81 -4.84
N ASN A 128 5.64 -22.79 -3.62
CA ASN A 128 4.23 -22.50 -3.40
C ASN A 128 4.06 -20.98 -3.27
N VAL A 129 3.25 -20.39 -4.13
CA VAL A 129 2.97 -18.97 -4.18
C VAL A 129 1.46 -18.77 -3.96
N ASN A 130 1.07 -18.17 -2.84
CA ASN A 130 -0.33 -18.01 -2.44
C ASN A 130 -1.12 -19.33 -2.48
N GLY A 131 -0.53 -20.42 -2.00
CA GLY A 131 -1.15 -21.74 -2.00
C GLY A 131 -1.13 -22.48 -3.34
N LYS A 132 -0.61 -21.86 -4.42
CA LYS A 132 -0.48 -22.48 -5.75
C LYS A 132 0.97 -22.86 -6.03
N PRO A 133 1.24 -24.13 -6.42
CA PRO A 133 2.60 -24.53 -6.79
C PRO A 133 2.97 -23.96 -8.16
N ILE A 134 4.18 -23.40 -8.26
CA ILE A 134 4.80 -22.98 -9.51
C ILE A 134 6.12 -23.72 -9.70
N GLU A 135 6.47 -23.98 -10.94
CA GLU A 135 7.73 -24.58 -11.35
C GLU A 135 8.66 -23.48 -11.87
N LEU A 136 9.89 -23.47 -11.41
CA LEU A 136 10.90 -22.45 -11.72
C LEU A 136 12.21 -23.11 -12.13
N ASP A 137 12.89 -22.54 -13.12
CA ASP A 137 14.28 -22.79 -13.33
C ASP A 137 15.17 -21.97 -12.36
N THR A 138 16.48 -22.21 -12.38
CA THR A 138 17.40 -21.49 -11.48
C THR A 138 17.44 -19.99 -11.79
N GLU A 139 17.27 -19.58 -13.03
CA GLU A 139 17.31 -18.17 -13.43
C GLU A 139 16.02 -17.45 -13.05
N GLU A 140 14.88 -18.10 -13.21
CA GLU A 140 13.56 -17.60 -12.78
C GLU A 140 13.50 -17.42 -11.26
N LEU A 141 14.12 -18.32 -10.49
CA LEU A 141 14.23 -18.19 -9.04
C LEU A 141 15.15 -17.02 -8.63
N GLN A 142 16.24 -16.78 -9.36
CA GLN A 142 17.25 -15.78 -8.98
C GLN A 142 16.94 -14.35 -9.47
N LYS A 143 16.23 -14.21 -10.59
CA LYS A 143 15.92 -12.94 -11.22
C LYS A 143 14.45 -12.58 -10.99
N GLN A 144 14.22 -11.49 -10.25
CA GLN A 144 12.87 -11.04 -9.90
C GLN A 144 11.96 -10.87 -11.12
N GLU A 145 12.46 -10.30 -12.22
CA GLU A 145 11.67 -10.09 -13.44
C GLU A 145 11.21 -11.42 -14.06
N LYS A 146 12.09 -12.44 -14.05
CA LYS A 146 11.74 -13.77 -14.56
C LYS A 146 10.78 -14.50 -13.64
N PHE A 147 10.96 -14.36 -12.33
CA PHE A 147 10.02 -14.87 -11.34
C PHE A 147 8.61 -14.25 -11.50
N GLN A 148 8.55 -12.93 -11.69
CA GLN A 148 7.28 -12.23 -11.93
C GLN A 148 6.58 -12.75 -13.18
N LYS A 149 7.35 -12.98 -14.26
CA LYS A 149 6.83 -13.58 -15.48
C LYS A 149 6.32 -15.00 -15.25
N ALA A 150 7.06 -15.84 -14.55
CA ALA A 150 6.63 -17.20 -14.23
C ALA A 150 5.35 -17.21 -13.37
N CYS A 151 5.21 -16.30 -12.41
CA CYS A 151 3.98 -16.15 -11.64
C CYS A 151 2.80 -15.74 -12.53
N MET A 152 3.00 -14.83 -13.47
CA MET A 152 1.96 -14.43 -14.41
C MET A 152 1.57 -15.58 -15.32
N ASP A 153 2.53 -16.26 -15.92
CA ASP A 153 2.30 -17.30 -16.90
C ASP A 153 1.63 -18.56 -16.29
N GLN A 154 2.05 -18.96 -15.07
CA GLN A 154 1.59 -20.20 -14.45
C GLN A 154 0.35 -20.05 -13.57
N ILE A 155 0.20 -18.94 -12.86
CA ILE A 155 -0.87 -18.76 -11.88
C ILE A 155 -1.67 -17.46 -12.05
N ASN A 156 -1.40 -16.69 -13.10
CA ASN A 156 -2.01 -15.41 -13.42
C ASN A 156 -1.91 -14.40 -12.25
N LEU A 157 -0.73 -14.34 -11.62
CA LEU A 157 -0.42 -13.48 -10.50
C LEU A 157 0.59 -12.40 -10.91
N VAL A 158 0.22 -11.13 -10.75
CA VAL A 158 1.15 -10.01 -10.87
C VAL A 158 1.90 -9.87 -9.56
N ALA A 159 3.13 -10.40 -9.49
CA ALA A 159 3.97 -10.26 -8.32
C ALA A 159 4.61 -8.86 -8.28
N PRO A 160 4.65 -8.20 -7.09
CA PRO A 160 5.20 -6.86 -6.96
C PRO A 160 6.70 -6.83 -7.18
N THR A 161 7.20 -5.66 -7.60
CA THR A 161 8.63 -5.38 -7.64
C THR A 161 9.11 -4.97 -6.25
N VAL A 162 10.07 -5.71 -5.69
CA VAL A 162 10.70 -5.39 -4.40
C VAL A 162 12.14 -4.95 -4.59
N SER A 163 12.71 -4.27 -3.59
CA SER A 163 14.12 -3.90 -3.66
C SER A 163 15.02 -5.15 -3.77
N LYS A 164 16.17 -5.01 -4.42
CA LYS A 164 17.15 -6.10 -4.57
C LYS A 164 17.53 -6.73 -3.22
N PHE A 165 17.59 -5.93 -2.17
CA PHE A 165 17.88 -6.41 -0.81
C PHE A 165 16.79 -7.34 -0.28
N ILE A 166 15.52 -6.93 -0.42
CA ILE A 166 14.36 -7.73 0.02
C ILE A 166 14.28 -9.02 -0.81
N TRP A 167 14.44 -8.93 -2.13
CA TRP A 167 14.44 -10.10 -3.02
C TRP A 167 15.51 -11.11 -2.63
N THR A 168 16.76 -10.66 -2.41
CA THR A 168 17.86 -11.54 -1.99
C THR A 168 17.57 -12.20 -0.64
N LYS A 169 16.93 -11.49 0.29
CA LYS A 169 16.55 -12.05 1.60
C LYS A 169 15.46 -13.11 1.49
N LEU A 170 14.47 -12.90 0.63
CA LEU A 170 13.38 -13.85 0.39
C LEU A 170 13.87 -15.20 -0.18
N ILE A 171 14.88 -15.16 -1.07
CA ILE A 171 15.42 -16.38 -1.70
C ILE A 171 16.41 -17.13 -0.79
N LYS A 172 17.06 -16.44 0.15
CA LYS A 172 18.08 -17.04 1.02
C LYS A 172 17.54 -17.65 2.31
N ASN A 173 16.28 -17.37 2.66
CA ASN A 173 15.59 -18.00 3.80
C ASN A 173 14.73 -19.17 3.34
#